data_8884d12328044f4beee170e5a97c7a41
#
_entry.id   8884d12328044f4beee170e5a97c7a41
#
_cell.length_a   1.000
_cell.length_b   1.000
_cell.length_c   1.000
_cell.angle_alpha   90.00
_cell.angle_beta   90.00
_cell.angle_gamma   90.00
#
_symmetry.space_group_name_H-M   'P 1'
#
loop_
_entity.id
_entity.type
_entity.pdbx_description
1 polymer ?
#
loop_
_entity_poly.entity_id
_entity_poly.type
_entity_poly.pdbx_seq_one_letter_code
_entity_poly.pdbx_strand_id
1 'polypeptide(L)'
;MANELTDKAFWANYWESKKGLAFKVPANYTFHKLLKNIVDEQHPESAVELGGFPGYYAIFLKKYFGLKTTLFDFYVHQKVLKEVLVANELTEKDIDVIEGDLFNFQPKEKYDLVLSCGLIEHFNDTKDIIARHLTFLKPGGTLFITLPNFTGVNGWVQRKYDMDNYEKHNISSMNPRALAQYCRELGLKDVTAGYYGKFSVWLENRDEQSGFAKAFLKGIWLVGKVATKIVPVESRRLSPYIVLKATL
;
A
#
# COMPACT_ATOMS: atom_id res chain seq x y z
N MET A 1 -15.08 14.11 14.59
CA MET A 1 -13.69 13.68 14.89
C MET A 1 -13.05 13.38 13.57
N ALA A 2 -11.78 13.77 13.38
CA ALA A 2 -11.07 13.45 12.14
C ALA A 2 -11.01 11.92 11.95
N ASN A 3 -11.22 11.45 10.72
CA ASN A 3 -11.14 10.02 10.41
C ASN A 3 -9.70 9.49 10.43
N GLU A 4 -8.73 10.38 10.34
CA GLU A 4 -7.30 10.09 10.22
C GLU A 4 -6.64 9.75 11.57
N LEU A 5 -5.74 8.77 11.57
CA LEU A 5 -4.85 8.43 12.69
C LEU A 5 -3.51 9.18 12.63
N THR A 6 -3.18 9.75 11.45
CA THR A 6 -1.94 10.49 11.17
C THR A 6 -2.24 11.76 10.40
N ASP A 7 -1.61 12.86 10.75
CA ASP A 7 -1.80 14.16 10.10
C ASP A 7 -0.72 14.48 9.04
N LYS A 8 -0.87 15.60 8.35
CA LYS A 8 0.08 16.06 7.34
C LYS A 8 1.47 16.33 7.91
N ALA A 9 1.55 16.83 9.14
CA ALA A 9 2.84 17.11 9.78
C ALA A 9 3.59 15.82 10.11
N PHE A 10 2.86 14.77 10.52
CA PHE A 10 3.44 13.44 10.69
C PHE A 10 4.07 12.93 9.38
N TRP A 11 3.36 12.99 8.26
CA TRP A 11 3.88 12.51 6.97
C TRP A 11 5.05 13.35 6.46
N ALA A 12 5.02 14.67 6.65
CA ALA A 12 6.15 15.53 6.31
C ALA A 12 7.42 15.12 7.05
N ASN A 13 7.34 14.99 8.38
CA ASN A 13 8.46 14.58 9.23
C ASN A 13 8.93 13.14 8.90
N TYR A 14 7.98 12.23 8.65
CA TYR A 14 8.28 10.84 8.28
C TYR A 14 9.13 10.78 7.02
N TRP A 15 8.70 11.41 5.94
CA TRP A 15 9.42 11.37 4.68
C TRP A 15 10.75 12.13 4.71
N GLU A 16 10.84 13.21 5.47
CA GLU A 16 12.08 13.94 5.67
C GLU A 16 13.14 13.12 6.43
N SER A 17 12.71 12.31 7.38
CA SER A 17 13.60 11.45 8.18
C SER A 17 14.11 10.21 7.43
N LYS A 18 13.38 9.74 6.41
CA LYS A 18 13.71 8.50 5.70
C LYS A 18 14.89 8.68 4.74
N LYS A 19 15.76 7.66 4.72
CA LYS A 19 16.92 7.58 3.82
C LYS A 19 16.77 6.43 2.83
N GLY A 20 17.46 6.52 1.69
CA GLY A 20 17.48 5.43 0.71
C GLY A 20 16.18 5.23 -0.06
N LEU A 21 15.34 6.25 -0.15
CA LEU A 21 14.07 6.21 -0.88
C LEU A 21 14.29 6.16 -2.41
N ALA A 22 15.37 6.76 -2.91
CA ALA A 22 15.69 6.78 -4.33
C ALA A 22 16.37 5.47 -4.76
N PHE A 23 15.59 4.55 -5.32
CA PHE A 23 16.09 3.31 -5.90
C PHE A 23 15.34 2.96 -7.20
N LYS A 24 15.98 2.14 -8.04
CA LYS A 24 15.35 1.65 -9.27
C LYS A 24 14.29 0.59 -8.93
N VAL A 25 13.01 0.92 -9.15
CA VAL A 25 11.88 -0.01 -8.94
C VAL A 25 12.07 -1.23 -9.85
N PRO A 26 12.20 -2.45 -9.30
CA PRO A 26 12.47 -3.64 -10.11
C PRO A 26 11.19 -4.21 -10.74
N ALA A 27 11.32 -4.96 -11.84
CA ALA A 27 10.18 -5.60 -12.51
C ALA A 27 9.43 -6.64 -11.65
N ASN A 28 10.09 -7.16 -10.61
CA ASN A 28 9.49 -8.08 -9.62
C ASN A 28 9.13 -7.37 -8.30
N TYR A 29 8.81 -6.06 -8.37
CA TYR A 29 8.39 -5.28 -7.21
C TYR A 29 7.18 -5.93 -6.53
N THR A 30 7.00 -5.65 -5.25
CA THR A 30 5.92 -6.23 -4.44
C THR A 30 4.58 -6.08 -5.18
N PHE A 31 3.74 -7.12 -5.18
CA PHE A 31 2.47 -7.22 -5.91
C PHE A 31 2.56 -7.22 -7.46
N HIS A 32 3.76 -7.24 -8.08
CA HIS A 32 3.93 -7.21 -9.53
C HIS A 32 3.07 -8.23 -10.29
N LYS A 33 2.91 -9.46 -9.74
CA LYS A 33 2.08 -10.50 -10.38
C LYS A 33 0.61 -10.16 -10.39
N LEU A 34 0.11 -9.58 -9.29
CA LEU A 34 -1.29 -9.18 -9.17
C LEU A 34 -1.59 -8.00 -10.10
N LEU A 35 -0.70 -7.00 -10.12
CA LEU A 35 -0.83 -5.85 -11.01
C LEU A 35 -0.72 -6.27 -12.48
N LYS A 36 0.21 -7.17 -12.81
CA LYS A 36 0.31 -7.73 -14.17
C LYS A 36 -0.99 -8.43 -14.58
N ASN A 37 -1.57 -9.26 -13.72
CA ASN A 37 -2.84 -9.93 -14.02
C ASN A 37 -3.97 -8.92 -14.26
N ILE A 38 -4.05 -7.84 -13.46
CA ILE A 38 -5.03 -6.77 -13.67
C ILE A 38 -4.83 -6.11 -15.05
N VAL A 39 -3.59 -5.80 -15.41
CA VAL A 39 -3.27 -5.19 -16.71
C VAL A 39 -3.61 -6.11 -17.86
N ASP A 40 -3.25 -7.40 -17.75
CA ASP A 40 -3.52 -8.39 -18.80
C ASP A 40 -5.03 -8.68 -18.98
N GLU A 41 -5.82 -8.65 -17.89
CA GLU A 41 -7.25 -8.97 -17.91
C GLU A 41 -8.12 -7.76 -18.28
N GLN A 42 -7.77 -6.57 -17.79
CA GLN A 42 -8.62 -5.38 -17.87
C GLN A 42 -8.13 -4.33 -18.86
N HIS A 43 -6.87 -4.43 -19.31
CA HIS A 43 -6.25 -3.49 -20.25
C HIS A 43 -6.42 -2.02 -19.87
N PRO A 44 -6.13 -1.60 -18.60
CA PRO A 44 -6.27 -0.21 -18.19
C PRO A 44 -5.32 0.69 -18.98
N GLU A 45 -5.78 1.89 -19.35
CA GLU A 45 -4.94 2.91 -19.97
C GLU A 45 -4.40 3.90 -18.93
N SER A 46 -5.13 4.07 -17.82
CA SER A 46 -4.80 5.04 -16.76
C SER A 46 -4.88 4.44 -15.37
N ALA A 47 -3.99 4.90 -14.49
CA ALA A 47 -3.99 4.50 -13.09
C ALA A 47 -3.68 5.67 -12.16
N VAL A 48 -4.26 5.65 -10.95
CA VAL A 48 -3.87 6.56 -9.87
C VAL A 48 -3.47 5.76 -8.63
N GLU A 49 -2.31 6.10 -8.06
CA GLU A 49 -1.84 5.62 -6.77
C GLU A 49 -2.22 6.64 -5.69
N LEU A 50 -3.11 6.25 -4.78
CA LEU A 50 -3.60 7.10 -3.69
C LEU A 50 -2.81 6.85 -2.41
N GLY A 51 -2.30 7.92 -1.78
CA GLY A 51 -1.47 7.84 -0.58
C GLY A 51 -0.19 7.04 -0.80
N GLY A 52 0.37 7.13 -2.00
CA GLY A 52 1.45 6.25 -2.44
C GLY A 52 2.83 6.91 -2.49
N PHE A 53 3.01 8.14 -1.93
CA PHE A 53 4.35 8.74 -1.94
C PHE A 53 5.39 7.77 -1.37
N PRO A 54 6.56 7.59 -2.03
CA PRO A 54 7.15 8.35 -3.16
C PRO A 54 6.73 7.91 -4.57
N GLY A 55 5.64 7.14 -4.77
CA GLY A 55 5.08 6.85 -6.08
C GLY A 55 5.62 5.57 -6.74
N TYR A 56 6.05 4.59 -5.95
CA TYR A 56 6.68 3.38 -6.50
C TYR A 56 5.76 2.55 -7.40
N TYR A 57 4.46 2.47 -7.12
CA TYR A 57 3.53 1.74 -7.97
C TYR A 57 3.09 2.54 -9.19
N ALA A 58 2.96 3.87 -9.09
CA ALA A 58 2.77 4.73 -10.24
C ALA A 58 3.95 4.60 -11.22
N ILE A 59 5.20 4.63 -10.69
CA ILE A 59 6.42 4.38 -11.46
C ILE A 59 6.43 2.97 -12.07
N PHE A 60 6.07 1.95 -11.29
CA PHE A 60 6.01 0.57 -11.76
C PHE A 60 5.06 0.40 -12.94
N LEU A 61 3.84 0.92 -12.82
CA LEU A 61 2.81 0.84 -13.86
C LEU A 61 3.21 1.63 -15.11
N LYS A 62 3.78 2.82 -14.94
CA LYS A 62 4.33 3.61 -16.06
C LYS A 62 5.42 2.86 -16.79
N LYS A 63 6.41 2.38 -16.05
CA LYS A 63 7.65 1.84 -16.60
C LYS A 63 7.47 0.49 -17.28
N TYR A 64 6.68 -0.39 -16.69
CA TYR A 64 6.57 -1.78 -17.16
C TYR A 64 5.32 -2.05 -17.99
N PHE A 65 4.32 -1.18 -17.94
CA PHE A 65 3.06 -1.35 -18.68
C PHE A 65 2.68 -0.15 -19.53
N GLY A 66 3.40 0.98 -19.42
CA GLY A 66 3.16 2.17 -20.25
C GLY A 66 1.89 2.95 -19.91
N LEU A 67 1.25 2.71 -18.76
CA LEU A 67 0.03 3.40 -18.37
C LEU A 67 0.28 4.90 -18.18
N LYS A 68 -0.76 5.73 -18.44
CA LYS A 68 -0.82 7.09 -17.90
C LYS A 68 -1.03 6.98 -16.38
N THR A 69 -0.07 7.45 -15.58
CA THR A 69 -0.10 7.28 -14.13
C THR A 69 -0.11 8.61 -13.41
N THR A 70 -0.86 8.64 -12.30
CA THR A 70 -0.94 9.76 -11.37
C THR A 70 -0.56 9.29 -9.97
N LEU A 71 0.29 10.02 -9.29
CA LEU A 71 0.52 9.93 -7.85
C LEU A 71 -0.35 10.97 -7.15
N PHE A 72 -1.23 10.54 -6.26
CA PHE A 72 -1.99 11.42 -5.38
C PHE A 72 -1.57 11.17 -3.93
N ASP A 73 -1.13 12.20 -3.23
CA ASP A 73 -0.75 12.07 -1.82
C ASP A 73 -1.10 13.33 -1.02
N PHE A 74 -1.27 13.15 0.28
CA PHE A 74 -1.53 14.23 1.22
C PHE A 74 -0.33 15.18 1.39
N TYR A 75 0.89 14.64 1.25
CA TYR A 75 2.15 15.37 1.30
C TYR A 75 3.16 14.81 0.30
N VAL A 76 3.72 15.67 -0.53
CA VAL A 76 4.72 15.32 -1.54
C VAL A 76 6.03 16.05 -1.29
N HIS A 77 7.06 15.33 -0.84
CA HIS A 77 8.40 15.89 -0.66
C HIS A 77 9.11 16.01 -2.02
N GLN A 78 9.11 17.21 -2.62
CA GLN A 78 9.54 17.46 -4.00
C GLN A 78 10.95 16.95 -4.32
N LYS A 79 11.91 17.13 -3.39
CA LYS A 79 13.28 16.67 -3.59
C LYS A 79 13.35 15.13 -3.67
N VAL A 80 12.66 14.43 -2.76
CA VAL A 80 12.62 12.96 -2.75
C VAL A 80 11.96 12.44 -4.01
N LEU A 81 10.83 13.03 -4.42
CA LEU A 81 10.14 12.67 -5.66
C LEU A 81 11.09 12.75 -6.86
N LYS A 82 11.78 13.88 -7.01
CA LYS A 82 12.73 14.07 -8.11
C LYS A 82 13.85 13.05 -8.10
N GLU A 83 14.43 12.75 -6.94
CA GLU A 83 15.47 11.73 -6.80
C GLU A 83 14.96 10.33 -7.17
N VAL A 84 13.73 9.98 -6.76
CA VAL A 84 13.09 8.70 -7.09
C VAL A 84 12.80 8.58 -8.59
N LEU A 85 12.28 9.63 -9.22
CA LEU A 85 12.02 9.66 -10.67
C LEU A 85 13.34 9.48 -11.46
N VAL A 86 14.38 10.22 -11.12
CA VAL A 86 15.71 10.11 -11.74
C VAL A 86 16.29 8.70 -11.60
N ALA A 87 16.19 8.09 -10.40
CA ALA A 87 16.63 6.71 -10.18
C ALA A 87 15.91 5.69 -11.07
N ASN A 88 14.72 6.05 -11.57
CA ASN A 88 13.89 5.23 -12.44
C ASN A 88 13.94 5.62 -13.92
N GLU A 89 14.82 6.55 -14.30
CA GLU A 89 14.96 7.05 -15.67
C GLU A 89 13.69 7.77 -16.17
N LEU A 90 12.97 8.42 -15.23
CA LEU A 90 11.74 9.19 -15.46
C LEU A 90 11.92 10.65 -15.07
N THR A 91 11.00 11.48 -15.53
CA THR A 91 10.91 12.91 -15.23
C THR A 91 9.53 13.26 -14.67
N GLU A 92 9.37 14.50 -14.19
CA GLU A 92 8.08 15.02 -13.71
C GLU A 92 6.99 15.10 -14.82
N LYS A 93 7.36 14.93 -16.10
CA LYS A 93 6.42 14.88 -17.23
C LYS A 93 5.86 13.46 -17.47
N ASP A 94 6.48 12.45 -16.90
CA ASP A 94 6.12 11.06 -17.12
C ASP A 94 5.03 10.56 -16.18
N ILE A 95 4.88 11.21 -15.02
CA ILE A 95 3.88 10.88 -13.99
C ILE A 95 3.22 12.17 -13.52
N ASP A 96 1.90 12.23 -13.57
CA ASP A 96 1.15 13.34 -12.99
C ASP A 96 1.22 13.26 -11.46
N VAL A 97 1.42 14.38 -10.77
CA VAL A 97 1.53 14.43 -9.31
C VAL A 97 0.55 15.43 -8.75
N ILE A 98 -0.27 14.97 -7.82
CA ILE A 98 -1.29 15.79 -7.15
C ILE A 98 -1.06 15.70 -5.64
N GLU A 99 -0.75 16.84 -5.01
CA GLU A 99 -0.78 16.95 -3.56
C GLU A 99 -2.16 17.45 -3.13
N GLY A 100 -2.84 16.69 -2.25
CA GLY A 100 -4.18 17.04 -1.79
C GLY A 100 -4.71 16.14 -0.69
N ASP A 101 -5.73 16.62 -0.01
CA ASP A 101 -6.49 15.85 0.97
C ASP A 101 -7.58 15.04 0.26
N LEU A 102 -7.52 13.72 0.37
CA LEU A 102 -8.43 12.78 -0.27
C LEU A 102 -9.91 13.00 0.08
N PHE A 103 -10.19 13.54 1.27
CA PHE A 103 -11.55 13.80 1.73
C PHE A 103 -12.15 15.08 1.16
N ASN A 104 -11.30 16.03 0.81
CA ASN A 104 -11.72 17.34 0.28
C ASN A 104 -11.48 17.48 -1.21
N PHE A 105 -10.76 16.54 -1.84
CA PHE A 105 -10.41 16.61 -3.25
C PHE A 105 -11.53 16.07 -4.14
N GLN A 106 -11.82 16.79 -5.23
CA GLN A 106 -12.73 16.35 -6.28
C GLN A 106 -11.91 16.10 -7.56
N PRO A 107 -11.75 14.83 -7.97
CA PRO A 107 -10.96 14.52 -9.17
C PRO A 107 -11.65 15.04 -10.43
N LYS A 108 -10.87 15.70 -11.29
CA LYS A 108 -11.34 16.20 -12.58
C LYS A 108 -11.46 15.09 -13.63
N GLU A 109 -10.70 14.03 -13.46
CA GLU A 109 -10.71 12.82 -14.30
C GLU A 109 -10.79 11.57 -13.44
N LYS A 110 -11.26 10.48 -14.04
CA LYS A 110 -11.34 9.17 -13.40
C LYS A 110 -10.41 8.20 -14.10
N TYR A 111 -10.01 7.15 -13.40
CA TYR A 111 -8.99 6.22 -13.82
C TYR A 111 -9.56 4.81 -14.01
N ASP A 112 -8.93 4.03 -14.89
CA ASP A 112 -9.28 2.64 -15.12
C ASP A 112 -8.83 1.74 -13.96
N LEU A 113 -7.70 2.11 -13.31
CA LEU A 113 -7.16 1.45 -12.14
C LEU A 113 -6.92 2.47 -11.03
N VAL A 114 -7.57 2.26 -9.88
CA VAL A 114 -7.31 3.02 -8.65
C VAL A 114 -6.66 2.08 -7.66
N LEU A 115 -5.45 2.44 -7.18
CA LEU A 115 -4.74 1.62 -6.22
C LEU A 115 -4.26 2.41 -5.02
N SER A 116 -4.16 1.73 -3.87
CA SER A 116 -3.44 2.20 -2.69
C SER A 116 -2.72 1.07 -2.00
N CYS A 117 -1.53 1.34 -1.50
CA CYS A 117 -0.69 0.34 -0.85
C CYS A 117 -0.20 0.90 0.50
N GLY A 118 -0.83 0.46 1.61
CA GLY A 118 -0.49 0.96 2.94
C GLY A 118 -1.15 2.31 3.26
N LEU A 119 -2.40 2.51 2.88
CA LEU A 119 -3.12 3.77 3.11
C LEU A 119 -4.32 3.60 4.06
N ILE A 120 -5.22 2.65 3.77
CA ILE A 120 -6.54 2.61 4.41
C ILE A 120 -6.49 2.28 5.91
N GLU A 121 -5.43 1.67 6.37
CA GLU A 121 -5.18 1.35 7.78
C GLU A 121 -4.86 2.58 8.63
N HIS A 122 -4.60 3.73 8.03
CA HIS A 122 -4.37 4.99 8.74
C HIS A 122 -5.66 5.78 9.01
N PHE A 123 -6.81 5.16 8.75
CA PHE A 123 -8.13 5.79 8.95
C PHE A 123 -9.01 4.98 9.90
N ASN A 124 -9.80 5.69 10.71
CA ASN A 124 -10.72 5.06 11.66
C ASN A 124 -11.91 4.39 10.94
N ASP A 125 -12.50 5.05 9.94
CA ASP A 125 -13.60 4.52 9.14
C ASP A 125 -13.08 3.93 7.83
N THR A 126 -12.87 2.61 7.86
CA THR A 126 -12.37 1.85 6.70
C THR A 126 -13.32 1.90 5.50
N LYS A 127 -14.65 1.92 5.74
CA LYS A 127 -15.63 1.97 4.66
C LYS A 127 -15.63 3.32 3.97
N ASP A 128 -15.53 4.40 4.73
CA ASP A 128 -15.48 5.76 4.19
C ASP A 128 -14.23 5.97 3.33
N ILE A 129 -13.03 5.55 3.80
CA ILE A 129 -11.82 5.69 2.97
C ILE A 129 -11.89 4.84 1.70
N ILE A 130 -12.49 3.64 1.71
CA ILE A 130 -12.75 2.87 0.48
C ILE A 130 -13.69 3.64 -0.45
N ALA A 131 -14.76 4.25 0.08
CA ALA A 131 -15.69 5.05 -0.73
C ALA A 131 -14.99 6.25 -1.39
N ARG A 132 -13.98 6.85 -0.74
CA ARG A 132 -13.16 7.91 -1.34
C ARG A 132 -12.37 7.43 -2.56
N HIS A 133 -11.85 6.21 -2.55
CA HIS A 133 -11.20 5.63 -3.74
C HIS A 133 -12.15 5.58 -4.95
N LEU A 134 -13.45 5.29 -4.73
CA LEU A 134 -14.42 5.18 -5.82
C LEU A 134 -14.70 6.51 -6.52
N THR A 135 -14.41 7.64 -5.89
CA THR A 135 -14.56 8.95 -6.54
C THR A 135 -13.60 9.12 -7.72
N PHE A 136 -12.45 8.44 -7.67
CA PHE A 136 -11.43 8.43 -8.72
C PHE A 136 -11.65 7.34 -9.78
N LEU A 137 -12.54 6.37 -9.52
CA LEU A 137 -12.69 5.17 -10.34
C LEU A 137 -13.72 5.36 -11.45
N LYS A 138 -13.39 4.96 -12.69
CA LYS A 138 -14.33 4.89 -13.80
C LYS A 138 -15.35 3.75 -13.57
N PRO A 139 -16.59 3.86 -14.12
CA PRO A 139 -17.46 2.69 -14.23
C PRO A 139 -16.75 1.55 -14.97
N GLY A 140 -16.80 0.34 -14.44
CA GLY A 140 -16.06 -0.82 -14.94
C GLY A 140 -14.58 -0.84 -14.58
N GLY A 141 -14.06 0.17 -13.91
CA GLY A 141 -12.66 0.24 -13.48
C GLY A 141 -12.35 -0.69 -12.29
N THR A 142 -11.07 -0.98 -12.08
CA THR A 142 -10.58 -1.86 -11.03
C THR A 142 -10.06 -1.08 -9.83
N LEU A 143 -10.56 -1.43 -8.65
CA LEU A 143 -10.01 -1.04 -7.35
C LEU A 143 -9.01 -2.09 -6.87
N PHE A 144 -7.79 -1.67 -6.50
CA PHE A 144 -6.76 -2.53 -5.93
C PHE A 144 -6.19 -1.91 -4.66
N ILE A 145 -6.42 -2.54 -3.52
CA ILE A 145 -5.96 -2.05 -2.21
C ILE A 145 -5.10 -3.11 -1.54
N THR A 146 -3.97 -2.69 -0.99
CA THR A 146 -3.17 -3.56 -0.12
C THR A 146 -2.86 -2.87 1.19
N LEU A 147 -2.79 -3.64 2.25
CA LEU A 147 -2.43 -3.15 3.58
C LEU A 147 -1.58 -4.18 4.33
N PRO A 148 -0.79 -3.78 5.32
CA PRO A 148 -0.06 -4.71 6.16
C PRO A 148 -1.02 -5.62 6.95
N ASN A 149 -0.56 -6.80 7.30
CA ASN A 149 -1.31 -7.69 8.19
C ASN A 149 -0.68 -7.71 9.59
N PHE A 150 -1.25 -6.94 10.50
CA PHE A 150 -0.85 -6.94 11.91
C PHE A 150 -1.74 -7.82 12.80
N THR A 151 -2.53 -8.70 12.20
CA THR A 151 -3.36 -9.66 12.95
C THR A 151 -2.66 -11.00 13.22
N GLY A 152 -1.44 -11.20 12.68
CA GLY A 152 -0.62 -12.42 12.83
C GLY A 152 0.70 -12.18 13.55
N VAL A 153 1.71 -12.98 13.18
CA VAL A 153 3.06 -12.92 13.79
C VAL A 153 3.69 -11.54 13.62
N ASN A 154 3.50 -10.91 12.46
CA ASN A 154 4.00 -9.56 12.23
C ASN A 154 3.40 -8.55 13.22
N GLY A 155 2.10 -8.59 13.48
CA GLY A 155 1.46 -7.72 14.46
C GLY A 155 1.90 -7.99 15.91
N TRP A 156 2.21 -9.25 16.25
CA TRP A 156 2.82 -9.55 17.53
C TRP A 156 4.22 -8.91 17.66
N VAL A 157 5.02 -8.96 16.58
CA VAL A 157 6.34 -8.32 16.52
C VAL A 157 6.20 -6.80 16.65
N GLN A 158 5.28 -6.17 15.91
CA GLN A 158 5.01 -4.73 16.01
C GLN A 158 4.67 -4.33 17.46
N ARG A 159 3.67 -4.95 18.07
CA ARG A 159 3.25 -4.63 19.44
C ARG A 159 4.37 -4.76 20.46
N LYS A 160 5.29 -5.70 20.26
CA LYS A 160 6.38 -5.97 21.22
C LYS A 160 7.58 -5.04 21.03
N TYR A 161 7.88 -4.63 19.82
CA TYR A 161 9.13 -3.97 19.48
C TYR A 161 8.95 -2.59 18.82
N ASP A 162 7.72 -2.25 18.37
CA ASP A 162 7.42 -1.01 17.66
C ASP A 162 5.96 -0.60 17.91
N MET A 163 5.62 -0.37 19.18
CA MET A 163 4.26 -0.06 19.59
C MET A 163 3.77 1.25 18.95
N ASP A 164 4.65 2.25 18.84
CA ASP A 164 4.33 3.53 18.23
C ASP A 164 3.88 3.38 16.77
N ASN A 165 4.52 2.48 16.03
CA ASN A 165 4.07 2.15 14.67
C ASN A 165 2.76 1.37 14.68
N TYR A 166 2.61 0.41 15.60
CA TYR A 166 1.39 -0.39 15.70
C TYR A 166 0.14 0.47 15.96
N GLU A 167 0.23 1.46 16.84
CA GLU A 167 -0.89 2.34 17.24
C GLU A 167 -1.34 3.31 16.14
N LYS A 168 -0.50 3.56 15.13
CA LYS A 168 -0.84 4.36 13.95
C LYS A 168 -1.67 3.59 12.91
N HIS A 169 -2.03 2.34 13.21
CA HIS A 169 -2.76 1.47 12.30
C HIS A 169 -4.10 1.05 12.89
N ASN A 170 -5.15 1.18 12.13
CA ASN A 170 -6.45 0.61 12.43
C ASN A 170 -6.44 -0.90 12.18
N ILE A 171 -6.21 -1.68 13.24
CA ILE A 171 -6.14 -3.15 13.11
C ILE A 171 -7.47 -3.76 12.68
N SER A 172 -8.60 -3.08 12.91
CA SER A 172 -9.92 -3.58 12.48
C SER A 172 -10.08 -3.56 10.95
N SER A 173 -9.34 -2.68 10.23
CA SER A 173 -9.29 -2.67 8.77
C SER A 173 -8.63 -3.94 8.20
N MET A 174 -7.79 -4.63 8.99
CA MET A 174 -7.03 -5.80 8.57
C MET A 174 -7.84 -7.10 8.58
N ASN A 175 -9.08 -7.02 8.11
CA ASN A 175 -10.01 -8.14 8.02
C ASN A 175 -10.53 -8.32 6.59
N PRO A 176 -10.04 -9.31 5.82
CA PRO A 176 -10.46 -9.51 4.43
C PRO A 176 -11.96 -9.66 4.23
N ARG A 177 -12.65 -10.31 5.20
CA ARG A 177 -14.11 -10.48 5.10
C ARG A 177 -14.86 -9.16 5.23
N ALA A 178 -14.45 -8.32 6.18
CA ALA A 178 -15.03 -6.99 6.37
C ALA A 178 -14.75 -6.09 5.15
N LEU A 179 -13.52 -6.10 4.62
CA LEU A 179 -13.16 -5.36 3.41
C LEU A 179 -14.03 -5.77 2.22
N ALA A 180 -14.20 -7.08 2.00
CA ALA A 180 -15.06 -7.57 0.93
C ALA A 180 -16.54 -7.19 1.13
N GLN A 181 -17.01 -7.17 2.36
CA GLN A 181 -18.36 -6.73 2.69
C GLN A 181 -18.56 -5.24 2.39
N TYR A 182 -17.64 -4.37 2.82
CA TYR A 182 -17.70 -2.93 2.55
C TYR A 182 -17.72 -2.64 1.04
N CYS A 183 -16.90 -3.34 0.26
CA CYS A 183 -16.92 -3.19 -1.20
C CYS A 183 -18.28 -3.55 -1.80
N ARG A 184 -18.90 -4.67 -1.39
CA ARG A 184 -20.23 -5.06 -1.88
C ARG A 184 -21.31 -4.06 -1.47
N GLU A 185 -21.27 -3.56 -0.24
CA GLU A 185 -22.19 -2.52 0.25
C GLU A 185 -22.04 -1.19 -0.50
N LEU A 186 -20.84 -0.92 -1.05
CA LEU A 186 -20.56 0.23 -1.90
C LEU A 186 -20.88 -0.01 -3.39
N GLY A 187 -21.43 -1.18 -3.74
CA GLY A 187 -21.87 -1.50 -5.09
C GLY A 187 -20.80 -2.14 -6.00
N LEU A 188 -19.62 -2.45 -5.47
CA LEU A 188 -18.57 -3.11 -6.25
C LEU A 188 -18.88 -4.59 -6.49
N LYS A 189 -18.41 -5.09 -7.64
CA LYS A 189 -18.55 -6.46 -8.13
C LYS A 189 -17.20 -7.17 -8.15
N ASP A 190 -17.18 -8.47 -8.43
CA ASP A 190 -15.98 -9.30 -8.56
C ASP A 190 -15.01 -9.15 -7.38
N VAL A 191 -15.58 -8.97 -6.19
CA VAL A 191 -14.84 -8.63 -4.97
C VAL A 191 -14.05 -9.83 -4.47
N THR A 192 -12.76 -9.72 -4.46
CA THR A 192 -11.83 -10.67 -3.84
C THR A 192 -11.01 -9.98 -2.75
N ALA A 193 -10.94 -10.60 -1.58
CA ALA A 193 -10.08 -10.12 -0.49
C ALA A 193 -9.46 -11.30 0.24
N GLY A 194 -8.16 -11.22 0.53
CA GLY A 194 -7.44 -12.33 1.15
C GLY A 194 -6.10 -11.93 1.73
N TYR A 195 -5.52 -12.85 2.48
CA TYR A 195 -4.14 -12.73 2.93
C TYR A 195 -3.20 -13.02 1.78
N TYR A 196 -2.07 -12.31 1.72
CA TYR A 196 -1.14 -12.41 0.61
C TYR A 196 0.31 -12.38 1.04
N GLY A 197 1.12 -13.16 0.34
CA GLY A 197 2.57 -13.14 0.42
C GLY A 197 3.16 -14.14 1.40
N LYS A 198 4.43 -14.48 1.14
CA LYS A 198 5.22 -15.36 2.00
C LYS A 198 5.57 -14.65 3.29
N PHE A 199 5.81 -15.42 4.35
CA PHE A 199 6.16 -14.91 5.66
C PHE A 199 7.20 -13.78 5.60
N SER A 200 6.88 -12.67 6.26
CA SER A 200 7.78 -11.56 6.49
C SER A 200 7.42 -10.86 7.79
N VAL A 201 8.43 -10.36 8.49
CA VAL A 201 8.31 -9.46 9.63
C VAL A 201 9.24 -8.29 9.42
N TRP A 202 8.78 -7.10 9.78
CA TRP A 202 9.58 -5.86 9.69
C TRP A 202 9.26 -4.95 10.87
N LEU A 203 10.10 -3.95 11.08
CA LEU A 203 9.90 -2.85 12.03
C LEU A 203 10.31 -1.55 11.36
N GLU A 204 9.61 -0.47 11.64
CA GLU A 204 10.01 0.88 11.21
C GLU A 204 11.21 1.38 12.00
N ASN A 205 11.28 1.08 13.30
CA ASN A 205 12.34 1.46 14.22
C ASN A 205 13.45 0.39 14.37
N ARG A 206 13.67 -0.43 13.33
CA ARG A 206 14.62 -1.55 13.37
C ARG A 206 16.01 -1.15 13.84
N ASP A 207 16.49 0.01 13.42
CA ASP A 207 17.86 0.45 13.72
C ASP A 207 18.02 0.84 15.19
N GLU A 208 16.96 1.18 15.88
CA GLU A 208 16.92 1.52 17.31
C GLU A 208 16.88 0.29 18.22
N GLN A 209 16.59 -0.89 17.66
CA GLN A 209 16.48 -2.12 18.43
C GLN A 209 17.84 -2.61 18.97
N SER A 210 17.80 -3.23 20.16
CA SER A 210 18.98 -3.88 20.74
C SER A 210 19.53 -5.00 19.85
N GLY A 211 20.82 -5.32 19.99
CA GLY A 211 21.45 -6.41 19.25
C GLY A 211 20.75 -7.76 19.46
N PHE A 212 20.28 -8.02 20.68
CA PHE A 212 19.52 -9.23 21.00
C PHE A 212 18.18 -9.25 20.26
N ALA A 213 17.42 -8.15 20.27
CA ALA A 213 16.15 -8.06 19.56
C ALA A 213 16.34 -8.26 18.04
N LYS A 214 17.35 -7.62 17.45
CA LYS A 214 17.71 -7.82 16.04
C LYS A 214 18.02 -9.27 15.69
N ALA A 215 18.80 -9.96 16.52
CA ALA A 215 19.13 -11.37 16.34
C ALA A 215 17.88 -12.28 16.47
N PHE A 216 17.06 -12.02 17.47
CA PHE A 216 15.82 -12.77 17.71
C PHE A 216 14.83 -12.61 16.55
N LEU A 217 14.61 -11.38 16.07
CA LEU A 217 13.75 -11.08 14.91
C LEU A 217 14.28 -11.73 13.63
N LYS A 218 15.60 -11.74 13.43
CA LYS A 218 16.23 -12.47 12.32
C LYS A 218 15.98 -13.98 12.41
N GLY A 219 16.01 -14.54 13.63
CA GLY A 219 15.65 -15.95 13.87
C GLY A 219 14.19 -16.26 13.52
N ILE A 220 13.24 -15.43 13.98
CA ILE A 220 11.82 -15.55 13.63
C ILE A 220 11.64 -15.48 12.10
N TRP A 221 12.27 -14.49 11.45
CA TRP A 221 12.20 -14.33 10.01
C TRP A 221 12.70 -15.56 9.26
N LEU A 222 13.84 -16.13 9.68
CA LEU A 222 14.43 -17.31 9.05
C LEU A 222 13.53 -18.54 9.19
N VAL A 223 13.06 -18.81 10.42
CA VAL A 223 12.15 -19.93 10.71
C VAL A 223 10.86 -19.79 9.88
N GLY A 224 10.26 -18.60 9.85
CA GLY A 224 9.06 -18.35 9.08
C GLY A 224 9.28 -18.50 7.57
N LYS A 225 10.42 -18.06 7.05
CA LYS A 225 10.82 -18.27 5.65
C LYS A 225 10.95 -19.74 5.28
N VAL A 226 11.56 -20.54 6.14
CA VAL A 226 11.70 -21.99 5.93
C VAL A 226 10.32 -22.66 6.01
N ALA A 227 9.52 -22.36 7.03
CA ALA A 227 8.19 -22.92 7.20
C ALA A 227 7.28 -22.63 6.00
N THR A 228 7.26 -21.38 5.48
CA THR A 228 6.43 -21.02 4.32
C THR A 228 6.99 -21.51 2.98
N LYS A 229 8.25 -21.93 2.94
CA LYS A 229 8.81 -22.63 1.78
C LYS A 229 8.34 -24.07 1.70
N ILE A 230 8.18 -24.74 2.86
CA ILE A 230 7.70 -26.12 2.98
C ILE A 230 6.18 -26.19 2.83
N VAL A 231 5.47 -25.26 3.48
CA VAL A 231 4.00 -25.15 3.46
C VAL A 231 3.62 -23.75 2.91
N PRO A 232 3.47 -23.61 1.59
CA PRO A 232 3.19 -22.31 0.96
C PRO A 232 1.72 -21.91 1.13
N VAL A 233 1.28 -21.70 2.38
CA VAL A 233 -0.10 -21.29 2.71
C VAL A 233 -0.14 -19.82 3.05
N GLU A 234 -0.97 -19.08 2.32
CA GLU A 234 -1.35 -17.72 2.68
C GLU A 234 -2.38 -17.77 3.81
N SER A 235 -2.10 -17.08 4.90
CA SER A 235 -2.92 -17.17 6.10
C SER A 235 -2.86 -15.91 6.96
N ARG A 236 -3.88 -15.73 7.80
CA ARG A 236 -3.92 -14.66 8.80
C ARG A 236 -2.65 -14.60 9.66
N ARG A 237 -2.07 -15.76 10.02
CA ARG A 237 -0.94 -15.84 10.95
C ARG A 237 0.39 -15.52 10.31
N LEU A 238 0.58 -15.88 9.04
CA LEU A 238 1.90 -15.90 8.40
C LEU A 238 2.07 -14.87 7.28
N SER A 239 0.99 -14.54 6.55
CA SER A 239 1.06 -13.61 5.43
C SER A 239 1.28 -12.18 5.92
N PRO A 240 2.21 -11.45 5.30
CA PRO A 240 2.54 -10.08 5.71
C PRO A 240 1.53 -9.04 5.25
N TYR A 241 0.72 -9.36 4.23
CA TYR A 241 -0.20 -8.42 3.60
C TYR A 241 -1.62 -8.97 3.51
N ILE A 242 -2.56 -8.05 3.34
CA ILE A 242 -3.92 -8.29 2.88
C ILE A 242 -4.06 -7.58 1.53
N VAL A 243 -4.74 -8.21 0.60
CA VAL A 243 -5.02 -7.68 -0.74
C VAL A 243 -6.52 -7.71 -0.98
N LEU A 244 -7.04 -6.63 -1.52
CA LEU A 244 -8.41 -6.45 -1.98
C LEU A 244 -8.39 -6.05 -3.45
N LYS A 245 -9.17 -6.73 -4.29
CA LYS A 245 -9.47 -6.35 -5.69
C LYS A 245 -10.99 -6.37 -5.88
N ALA A 246 -11.51 -5.37 -6.56
CA ALA A 246 -12.92 -5.27 -6.90
C ALA A 246 -13.12 -4.45 -8.18
N THR A 247 -14.30 -4.55 -8.81
CA THR A 247 -14.70 -3.79 -10.01
C THR A 247 -15.90 -2.89 -9.68
N LEU A 248 -15.90 -1.62 -10.16
CA LEU A 248 -17.01 -0.67 -9.96
C LEU A 248 -18.14 -0.89 -10.98
#